data_24052a1a45dab3c5c24e90d9c96bbbab
#
_entry.id   24052a1a45dab3c5c24e90d9c96bbbab
#
_cell.length_a   1.000
_cell.length_b   1.000
_cell.length_c   1.000
_cell.angle_alpha   90.00
_cell.angle_beta   90.00
_cell.angle_gamma   90.00
#
_symmetry.space_group_name_H-M   'P 1'
#
loop_
_entity.id
_entity.type
_entity.pdbx_description
1 polymer ?
#
loop_
_entity_poly.entity_id
_entity_poly.type
_entity_poly.pdbx_seq_one_letter_code
_entity_poly.pdbx_strand_id
1 'polypeptide(L)'
;MPQVMGEWQTIQHHQNIFIQRQLEFDSNKLQEILNTAVHGFNPEQHAAFDAITQAYQNPSQSQQLFFIHGPGGTGKTFVYNALTAKARLEGHIVLCVASSGIASQLLLNGSTAHSMFKIPIPCHEDSTCGVKKQSPLAALFCAARMIVWDEVSMSHRNVFQAVDRMLQDIRDSPLPFGGLTVVFGGDFQQTLPIIRNGSREQIVRACLTRSPIFHHTKLFFLTQNMRLANNQDPAVS
;
A
#
# COMPACT_ATOMS: atom_id res chain seq x y z
N MET A 1 -12.60 -27.70 22.32
CA MET A 1 -13.30 -27.35 21.05
C MET A 1 -12.62 -26.24 20.26
N PRO A 2 -11.34 -26.32 19.92
CA PRO A 2 -10.67 -25.30 19.06
C PRO A 2 -10.57 -25.69 17.57
N GLN A 3 -10.77 -26.94 17.18
CA GLN A 3 -10.54 -27.42 15.80
C GLN A 3 -11.64 -27.04 14.79
N VAL A 4 -12.88 -26.87 15.24
CA VAL A 4 -14.01 -26.59 14.33
C VAL A 4 -13.99 -25.16 13.76
N MET A 5 -13.41 -24.19 14.49
CA MET A 5 -13.32 -22.80 14.02
C MET A 5 -12.35 -22.64 12.82
N GLY A 6 -11.26 -23.40 12.78
CA GLY A 6 -10.27 -23.32 11.69
C GLY A 6 -10.78 -23.84 10.34
N GLU A 7 -11.57 -24.90 10.35
CA GLU A 7 -12.12 -25.49 9.11
C GLU A 7 -13.17 -24.58 8.45
N TRP A 8 -14.05 -23.94 9.24
CA TRP A 8 -15.04 -22.99 8.70
C TRP A 8 -14.40 -21.73 8.10
N GLN A 9 -13.35 -21.22 8.72
CA GLN A 9 -12.58 -20.11 8.16
C GLN A 9 -11.90 -20.50 6.84
N THR A 10 -11.34 -21.70 6.76
CA THR A 10 -10.68 -22.20 5.55
C THR A 10 -11.68 -22.42 4.40
N ILE A 11 -12.87 -22.96 4.67
CA ILE A 11 -13.95 -23.16 3.69
C ILE A 11 -14.48 -21.80 3.19
N GLN A 12 -14.68 -20.82 4.08
CA GLN A 12 -15.10 -19.47 3.68
C GLN A 12 -14.06 -18.76 2.82
N HIS A 13 -12.77 -18.96 3.07
CA HIS A 13 -11.70 -18.40 2.25
C HIS A 13 -11.70 -18.93 0.81
N HIS A 14 -11.95 -20.24 0.60
CA HIS A 14 -12.00 -20.84 -0.73
C HIS A 14 -13.22 -20.42 -1.56
N GLN A 15 -14.29 -19.96 -0.92
CA GLN A 15 -15.50 -19.45 -1.58
C GLN A 15 -15.53 -17.93 -1.74
N ASN A 16 -14.58 -17.21 -1.15
CA ASN A 16 -14.55 -15.75 -1.19
C ASN A 16 -13.92 -15.24 -2.49
N ILE A 17 -14.74 -14.75 -3.40
CA ILE A 17 -14.31 -14.24 -4.71
C ILE A 17 -13.25 -13.11 -4.61
N PHE A 18 -13.26 -12.29 -3.55
CA PHE A 18 -12.26 -11.24 -3.37
C PHE A 18 -10.90 -11.83 -3.02
N ILE A 19 -10.86 -12.89 -2.20
CA ILE A 19 -9.63 -13.59 -1.84
C ILE A 19 -9.11 -14.36 -3.06
N GLN A 20 -9.97 -15.09 -3.77
CA GLN A 20 -9.58 -15.84 -4.98
C GLN A 20 -8.91 -14.92 -6.01
N ARG A 21 -9.51 -13.77 -6.31
CA ARG A 21 -8.93 -12.79 -7.24
C ARG A 21 -7.55 -12.27 -6.82
N GLN A 22 -7.24 -12.26 -5.52
CA GLN A 22 -5.92 -11.84 -5.04
C GLN A 22 -4.88 -12.97 -5.12
N LEU A 23 -5.34 -14.23 -5.21
CA LEU A 23 -4.50 -15.41 -5.34
C LEU A 23 -4.34 -15.89 -6.79
N GLU A 24 -5.16 -15.38 -7.72
CA GLU A 24 -5.06 -15.64 -9.16
C GLU A 24 -3.93 -14.82 -9.78
N PHE A 25 -2.74 -15.41 -9.87
CA PHE A 25 -1.60 -14.79 -10.54
C PHE A 25 -0.70 -15.83 -11.21
N ASP A 26 0.03 -15.39 -12.23
CA ASP A 26 1.07 -16.16 -12.87
C ASP A 26 2.37 -16.11 -12.05
N SER A 27 2.71 -17.21 -11.40
CA SER A 27 3.91 -17.32 -10.56
C SER A 27 5.21 -17.09 -11.35
N ASN A 28 5.27 -17.50 -12.62
CA ASN A 28 6.47 -17.29 -13.45
C ASN A 28 6.67 -15.81 -13.74
N LYS A 29 5.57 -15.10 -14.06
CA LYS A 29 5.62 -13.65 -14.26
C LYS A 29 6.01 -12.90 -13.00
N LEU A 30 5.51 -13.29 -11.84
CA LEU A 30 5.90 -12.69 -10.56
C LEU A 30 7.39 -12.94 -10.25
N GLN A 31 7.89 -14.15 -10.54
CA GLN A 31 9.30 -14.47 -10.34
C GLN A 31 10.21 -13.66 -11.28
N GLU A 32 9.80 -13.45 -12.53
CA GLU A 32 10.52 -12.60 -13.48
C GLU A 32 10.58 -11.13 -12.99
N ILE A 33 9.44 -10.58 -12.53
CA ILE A 33 9.38 -9.23 -11.97
C ILE A 33 10.32 -9.10 -10.76
N LEU A 34 10.28 -10.06 -9.85
CA LEU A 34 11.11 -10.05 -8.65
C LEU A 34 12.61 -10.15 -9.01
N ASN A 35 12.99 -11.08 -9.87
CA ASN A 35 14.38 -11.26 -10.28
C ASN A 35 14.93 -10.00 -10.97
N THR A 36 14.17 -9.44 -11.91
CA THR A 36 14.55 -8.20 -12.60
C THR A 36 14.72 -7.04 -11.60
N ALA A 37 13.81 -6.94 -10.63
CA ALA A 37 13.85 -5.88 -9.64
C ALA A 37 15.06 -6.00 -8.72
N VAL A 38 15.27 -7.17 -8.12
CA VAL A 38 16.39 -7.38 -7.16
C VAL A 38 17.76 -7.13 -7.81
N HIS A 39 17.93 -7.49 -9.09
CA HIS A 39 19.18 -7.21 -9.81
C HIS A 39 19.30 -5.73 -10.23
N GLY A 40 18.19 -5.04 -10.45
CA GLY A 40 18.15 -3.66 -10.91
C GLY A 40 18.06 -2.59 -9.82
N PHE A 41 17.91 -2.96 -8.57
CA PHE A 41 17.78 -2.00 -7.47
C PHE A 41 19.10 -1.24 -7.21
N ASN A 42 18.96 0.06 -7.00
CA ASN A 42 20.00 0.86 -6.38
C ASN A 42 20.00 0.66 -4.84
N PRO A 43 21.02 1.16 -4.11
CA PRO A 43 21.10 0.96 -2.66
C PRO A 43 19.91 1.49 -1.87
N GLU A 44 19.30 2.62 -2.30
CA GLU A 44 18.12 3.21 -1.64
C GLU A 44 16.88 2.32 -1.80
N GLN A 45 16.68 1.76 -3.00
CA GLN A 45 15.60 0.84 -3.30
C GLN A 45 15.76 -0.49 -2.57
N HIS A 46 17.00 -1.04 -2.50
CA HIS A 46 17.32 -2.23 -1.72
C HIS A 46 16.98 -2.03 -0.24
N ALA A 47 17.44 -0.92 0.36
CA ALA A 47 17.18 -0.65 1.77
C ALA A 47 15.66 -0.58 2.08
N ALA A 48 14.87 0.03 1.21
CA ALA A 48 13.42 0.07 1.36
C ALA A 48 12.79 -1.32 1.21
N PHE A 49 13.18 -2.07 0.18
CA PHE A 49 12.68 -3.41 -0.11
C PHE A 49 12.95 -4.38 1.05
N ASP A 50 14.18 -4.41 1.56
CA ASP A 50 14.59 -5.32 2.64
C ASP A 50 13.87 -5.01 3.96
N ALA A 51 13.81 -3.72 4.34
CA ALA A 51 13.15 -3.32 5.58
C ALA A 51 11.65 -3.64 5.56
N ILE A 52 10.97 -3.41 4.44
CA ILE A 52 9.53 -3.70 4.30
C ILE A 52 9.30 -5.20 4.24
N THR A 53 10.16 -5.95 3.55
CA THR A 53 10.10 -7.42 3.51
C THR A 53 10.21 -8.00 4.92
N GLN A 54 11.21 -7.58 5.69
CA GLN A 54 11.37 -8.00 7.07
C GLN A 54 10.15 -7.69 7.94
N ALA A 55 9.51 -6.53 7.70
CA ALA A 55 8.34 -6.10 8.46
C ALA A 55 7.13 -6.99 8.23
N TYR A 56 6.74 -7.26 6.99
CA TYR A 56 5.56 -8.10 6.76
C TYR A 56 5.81 -9.57 7.10
N GLN A 57 7.04 -10.04 7.07
CA GLN A 57 7.42 -11.39 7.50
C GLN A 57 7.37 -11.54 9.03
N ASN A 58 7.73 -10.49 9.80
CA ASN A 58 7.81 -10.49 11.26
C ASN A 58 6.99 -9.34 11.90
N PRO A 59 5.65 -9.34 11.79
CA PRO A 59 4.82 -8.20 12.14
C PRO A 59 4.80 -7.84 13.63
N SER A 60 5.10 -8.78 14.52
CA SER A 60 5.11 -8.55 15.96
C SER A 60 6.40 -7.89 16.48
N GLN A 61 7.44 -7.81 15.67
CA GLN A 61 8.77 -7.35 16.09
C GLN A 61 9.26 -6.09 15.37
N SER A 62 8.52 -5.58 14.38
CA SER A 62 9.03 -4.54 13.49
C SER A 62 8.05 -3.39 13.28
N GLN A 63 8.60 -2.27 12.84
CA GLN A 63 7.87 -1.14 12.30
C GLN A 63 6.95 -1.60 11.16
N GLN A 64 5.67 -1.21 11.19
CA GLN A 64 4.69 -1.65 10.20
C GLN A 64 4.29 -0.56 9.18
N LEU A 65 4.60 0.70 9.44
CA LEU A 65 4.26 1.81 8.57
C LEU A 65 5.50 2.38 7.89
N PHE A 66 5.46 2.46 6.56
CA PHE A 66 6.55 2.92 5.72
C PHE A 66 6.08 3.98 4.73
N PHE A 67 6.94 4.91 4.39
CA PHE A 67 6.72 5.88 3.33
C PHE A 67 7.92 5.90 2.39
N ILE A 68 7.69 5.64 1.12
CA ILE A 68 8.70 5.78 0.07
C ILE A 68 8.47 7.12 -0.62
N HIS A 69 9.33 8.07 -0.31
CA HIS A 69 9.37 9.39 -0.94
C HIS A 69 10.30 9.39 -2.13
N GLY A 70 9.89 10.01 -3.23
CA GLY A 70 10.77 10.23 -4.38
C GLY A 70 10.05 10.92 -5.53
N PRO A 71 10.76 11.75 -6.30
CA PRO A 71 10.25 12.33 -7.54
C PRO A 71 9.80 11.27 -8.55
N GLY A 72 9.14 11.72 -9.61
CA GLY A 72 8.83 10.85 -10.76
C GLY A 72 10.12 10.29 -11.38
N GLY A 73 10.12 8.97 -11.69
CA GLY A 73 11.28 8.33 -12.31
C GLY A 73 12.30 7.74 -11.35
N THR A 74 12.14 7.87 -10.03
CA THR A 74 13.04 7.26 -9.03
C THR A 74 12.77 5.77 -8.79
N GLY A 75 11.76 5.18 -9.45
CA GLY A 75 11.48 3.76 -9.37
C GLY A 75 10.61 3.33 -8.18
N LYS A 76 9.79 4.21 -7.58
CA LYS A 76 8.83 3.84 -6.54
C LYS A 76 7.97 2.64 -6.92
N THR A 77 7.31 2.72 -8.08
CA THR A 77 6.44 1.64 -8.60
C THR A 77 7.20 0.34 -8.84
N PHE A 78 8.48 0.43 -9.20
CA PHE A 78 9.37 -0.72 -9.36
C PHE A 78 9.58 -1.45 -8.03
N VAL A 79 9.82 -0.71 -6.95
CA VAL A 79 9.92 -1.26 -5.59
C VAL A 79 8.57 -1.87 -5.13
N TYR A 80 7.44 -1.20 -5.38
CA TYR A 80 6.11 -1.71 -5.00
C TYR A 80 5.77 -3.02 -5.70
N ASN A 81 6.03 -3.12 -7.01
CA ASN A 81 5.75 -4.33 -7.76
C ASN A 81 6.66 -5.49 -7.32
N ALA A 82 7.91 -5.22 -6.97
CA ALA A 82 8.82 -6.22 -6.41
C ALA A 82 8.36 -6.74 -5.03
N LEU A 83 7.98 -5.82 -4.12
CA LEU A 83 7.41 -6.17 -2.81
C LEU A 83 6.14 -7.02 -2.95
N THR A 84 5.26 -6.60 -3.87
CA THR A 84 4.01 -7.32 -4.15
C THR A 84 4.28 -8.70 -4.72
N ALA A 85 5.20 -8.81 -5.69
CA ALA A 85 5.57 -10.07 -6.30
C ALA A 85 6.15 -11.03 -5.26
N LYS A 86 7.11 -10.56 -4.44
CA LYS A 86 7.72 -11.36 -3.38
C LYS A 86 6.68 -11.86 -2.38
N ALA A 87 5.85 -10.98 -1.84
CA ALA A 87 4.86 -11.35 -0.84
C ALA A 87 3.82 -12.34 -1.39
N ARG A 88 3.39 -12.17 -2.67
CA ARG A 88 2.46 -13.11 -3.32
C ARG A 88 3.09 -14.47 -3.57
N LEU A 89 4.36 -14.53 -3.99
CA LEU A 89 5.09 -15.79 -4.14
C LEU A 89 5.24 -16.54 -2.81
N GLU A 90 5.27 -15.82 -1.70
CA GLU A 90 5.24 -16.38 -0.34
C GLU A 90 3.82 -16.74 0.16
N GLY A 91 2.81 -16.63 -0.71
CA GLY A 91 1.42 -16.97 -0.40
C GLY A 91 0.65 -15.88 0.37
N HIS A 92 1.17 -14.67 0.44
CA HIS A 92 0.52 -13.56 1.14
C HIS A 92 -0.37 -12.71 0.24
N ILE A 93 -1.48 -12.22 0.78
CA ILE A 93 -2.37 -11.29 0.10
C ILE A 93 -1.85 -9.86 0.28
N VAL A 94 -1.66 -9.15 -0.85
CA VAL A 94 -1.24 -7.76 -0.90
C VAL A 94 -2.30 -6.92 -1.58
N LEU A 95 -2.79 -5.90 -0.89
CA LEU A 95 -3.75 -4.94 -1.41
C LEU A 95 -3.00 -3.76 -2.04
N CYS A 96 -2.97 -3.72 -3.37
CA CYS A 96 -2.34 -2.62 -4.11
C CYS A 96 -3.39 -1.57 -4.45
N VAL A 97 -3.22 -0.36 -3.93
CA VAL A 97 -4.14 0.75 -4.16
C VAL A 97 -3.39 2.03 -4.50
N ALA A 98 -4.07 2.92 -5.23
CA ALA A 98 -3.57 4.26 -5.48
C ALA A 98 -4.67 5.30 -5.27
N SER A 99 -4.27 6.56 -5.06
CA SER A 99 -5.21 7.66 -4.91
C SER A 99 -5.86 8.07 -6.23
N SER A 100 -5.27 7.71 -7.38
CA SER A 100 -5.85 7.96 -8.72
C SER A 100 -6.02 6.66 -9.51
N GLY A 101 -6.96 6.67 -10.49
CA GLY A 101 -7.19 5.52 -11.37
C GLY A 101 -5.99 5.21 -12.27
N ILE A 102 -5.29 6.24 -12.76
CA ILE A 102 -4.11 6.07 -13.62
C ILE A 102 -2.96 5.40 -12.84
N ALA A 103 -2.66 5.89 -11.65
CA ALA A 103 -1.60 5.30 -10.82
C ALA A 103 -1.92 3.86 -10.41
N SER A 104 -3.19 3.52 -10.18
CA SER A 104 -3.56 2.16 -9.82
C SER A 104 -3.28 1.13 -10.91
N GLN A 105 -3.31 1.52 -12.19
CA GLN A 105 -3.01 0.62 -13.31
C GLN A 105 -1.53 0.22 -13.40
N LEU A 106 -0.64 0.97 -12.77
CA LEU A 106 0.79 0.68 -12.74
C LEU A 106 1.16 -0.36 -11.67
N LEU A 107 0.25 -0.62 -10.75
CA LEU A 107 0.43 -1.58 -9.66
C LEU A 107 -0.10 -2.97 -10.06
N LEU A 108 0.56 -4.01 -9.57
CA LEU A 108 0.12 -5.40 -9.79
C LEU A 108 -1.27 -5.64 -9.18
N ASN A 109 -2.29 -5.87 -10.03
CA ASN A 109 -3.68 -6.02 -9.63
C ASN A 109 -4.17 -4.83 -8.78
N GLY A 110 -3.78 -3.61 -9.18
CA GLY A 110 -4.09 -2.39 -8.45
C GLY A 110 -5.52 -1.90 -8.66
N SER A 111 -6.02 -1.17 -7.67
CA SER A 111 -7.33 -0.50 -7.72
C SER A 111 -7.24 0.88 -7.07
N THR A 112 -8.29 1.71 -7.20
CA THR A 112 -8.33 2.96 -6.45
C THR A 112 -8.63 2.69 -4.97
N ALA A 113 -8.00 3.45 -4.07
CA ALA A 113 -8.23 3.34 -2.63
C ALA A 113 -9.71 3.53 -2.27
N HIS A 114 -10.41 4.48 -2.92
CA HIS A 114 -11.84 4.71 -2.71
C HIS A 114 -12.69 3.49 -3.07
N SER A 115 -12.37 2.81 -4.17
CA SER A 115 -13.09 1.60 -4.59
C SER A 115 -12.81 0.42 -3.67
N MET A 116 -11.53 0.19 -3.30
CA MET A 116 -11.13 -0.92 -2.45
C MET A 116 -11.72 -0.80 -1.05
N PHE A 117 -11.51 0.34 -0.39
CA PHE A 117 -11.89 0.53 1.01
C PHE A 117 -13.30 1.12 1.20
N LYS A 118 -14.04 1.36 0.11
CA LYS A 118 -15.38 1.98 0.15
C LYS A 118 -15.39 3.31 0.92
N ILE A 119 -14.39 4.16 0.62
CA ILE A 119 -14.22 5.46 1.25
C ILE A 119 -15.36 6.39 0.78
N PRO A 120 -16.08 7.06 1.69
CA PRO A 120 -17.16 7.97 1.31
C PRO A 120 -16.63 9.24 0.64
N ILE A 121 -17.45 9.84 -0.22
CA ILE A 121 -17.18 11.14 -0.84
C ILE A 121 -18.40 12.04 -0.55
N PRO A 122 -18.23 13.14 0.20
CA PRO A 122 -17.02 13.63 0.85
C PRO A 122 -16.56 12.78 2.04
N CYS A 123 -15.27 12.84 2.39
CA CYS A 123 -14.70 12.17 3.56
C CYS A 123 -14.36 13.20 4.63
N HIS A 124 -15.11 13.22 5.72
CA HIS A 124 -14.95 14.09 6.88
C HIS A 124 -14.09 13.41 7.97
N GLU A 125 -13.81 14.12 9.06
CA GLU A 125 -12.94 13.61 10.13
C GLU A 125 -13.54 12.40 10.85
N ASP A 126 -14.86 12.36 11.00
CA ASP A 126 -15.64 11.30 11.62
C ASP A 126 -16.14 10.22 10.64
N SER A 127 -15.86 10.38 9.35
CA SER A 127 -16.32 9.43 8.33
C SER A 127 -15.82 8.01 8.57
N THR A 128 -16.67 7.04 8.27
CA THR A 128 -16.36 5.62 8.28
C THR A 128 -16.45 5.04 6.87
N CYS A 129 -15.60 4.06 6.56
CA CYS A 129 -15.66 3.36 5.29
C CYS A 129 -16.87 2.44 5.21
N GLY A 130 -17.50 2.32 4.02
CA GLY A 130 -18.72 1.55 3.81
C GLY A 130 -18.53 0.03 3.75
N VAL A 131 -17.73 -0.54 4.66
CA VAL A 131 -17.44 -1.98 4.72
C VAL A 131 -18.05 -2.58 5.97
N LYS A 132 -18.94 -3.56 5.80
CA LYS A 132 -19.53 -4.29 6.92
C LYS A 132 -18.56 -5.34 7.46
N LYS A 133 -18.38 -5.41 8.79
CA LYS A 133 -17.43 -6.31 9.48
C LYS A 133 -17.58 -7.80 9.09
N GLN A 134 -18.79 -8.25 8.82
CA GLN A 134 -19.08 -9.64 8.43
C GLN A 134 -19.22 -9.84 6.92
N SER A 135 -18.67 -8.93 6.09
CA SER A 135 -18.76 -9.05 4.64
C SER A 135 -17.60 -9.85 4.05
N PRO A 136 -17.78 -10.42 2.83
CA PRO A 136 -16.66 -11.05 2.11
C PRO A 136 -15.46 -10.12 1.88
N LEU A 137 -15.70 -8.80 1.75
CA LEU A 137 -14.64 -7.80 1.62
C LEU A 137 -13.87 -7.61 2.95
N ALA A 138 -14.56 -7.64 4.09
CA ALA A 138 -13.91 -7.61 5.41
C ALA A 138 -13.03 -8.86 5.64
N ALA A 139 -13.50 -10.03 5.19
CA ALA A 139 -12.69 -11.26 5.24
C ALA A 139 -11.40 -11.14 4.41
N LEU A 140 -11.44 -10.46 3.24
CA LEU A 140 -10.24 -10.14 2.48
C LEU A 140 -9.28 -9.27 3.30
N PHE A 141 -9.77 -8.24 4.00
CA PHE A 141 -8.93 -7.37 4.82
C PHE A 141 -8.33 -8.09 6.03
N CYS A 142 -9.04 -9.06 6.61
CA CYS A 142 -8.48 -9.94 7.66
C CYS A 142 -7.36 -10.83 7.11
N ALA A 143 -7.51 -11.36 5.90
CA ALA A 143 -6.54 -12.24 5.25
C ALA A 143 -5.34 -11.49 4.65
N ALA A 144 -5.44 -10.17 4.45
CA ALA A 144 -4.37 -9.36 3.90
C ALA A 144 -3.17 -9.29 4.85
N ARG A 145 -1.97 -9.22 4.26
CA ARG A 145 -0.69 -9.08 4.97
C ARG A 145 -0.09 -7.70 4.82
N MET A 146 -0.27 -7.09 3.66
CA MET A 146 0.34 -5.81 3.32
C MET A 146 -0.61 -4.96 2.48
N ILE A 147 -0.51 -3.65 2.65
CA ILE A 147 -1.11 -2.64 1.77
C ILE A 147 0.01 -1.86 1.12
N VAL A 148 -0.05 -1.71 -0.21
CA VAL A 148 0.75 -0.76 -0.98
C VAL A 148 -0.19 0.34 -1.45
N TRP A 149 0.07 1.59 -1.03
CA TRP A 149 -0.78 2.73 -1.35
C TRP A 149 0.03 3.84 -2.00
N ASP A 150 -0.10 3.96 -3.31
CA ASP A 150 0.63 4.98 -4.10
C ASP A 150 -0.14 6.30 -4.22
N GLU A 151 0.60 7.37 -4.54
CA GLU A 151 0.12 8.74 -4.73
C GLU A 151 -0.66 9.30 -3.52
N VAL A 152 -0.22 8.96 -2.30
CA VAL A 152 -0.93 9.36 -1.06
C VAL A 152 -0.92 10.87 -0.82
N SER A 153 0.04 11.60 -1.37
CA SER A 153 0.15 13.06 -1.23
C SER A 153 -1.06 13.81 -1.79
N MET A 154 -1.80 13.20 -2.74
CA MET A 154 -3.02 13.78 -3.33
C MET A 154 -4.25 13.70 -2.42
N SER A 155 -4.25 12.81 -1.43
CA SER A 155 -5.42 12.52 -0.61
C SER A 155 -5.45 13.30 0.69
N HIS A 156 -6.67 13.69 1.13
CA HIS A 156 -6.86 14.32 2.42
C HIS A 156 -6.56 13.34 3.57
N ARG A 157 -5.94 13.80 4.65
CA ARG A 157 -5.60 12.97 5.82
C ARG A 157 -6.77 12.16 6.39
N ASN A 158 -8.00 12.69 6.30
CA ASN A 158 -9.22 12.00 6.78
C ASN A 158 -9.45 10.66 6.07
N VAL A 159 -9.03 10.54 4.80
CA VAL A 159 -9.11 9.30 4.02
C VAL A 159 -8.32 8.19 4.69
N PHE A 160 -7.08 8.48 5.10
CA PHE A 160 -6.22 7.50 5.78
C PHE A 160 -6.75 7.15 7.16
N GLN A 161 -7.23 8.15 7.91
CA GLN A 161 -7.81 7.95 9.23
C GLN A 161 -9.11 7.12 9.19
N ALA A 162 -9.95 7.32 8.16
CA ALA A 162 -11.16 6.51 7.97
C ALA A 162 -10.82 5.04 7.67
N VAL A 163 -9.80 4.80 6.82
CA VAL A 163 -9.33 3.44 6.50
C VAL A 163 -8.66 2.80 7.71
N ASP A 164 -7.85 3.55 8.45
CA ASP A 164 -7.21 3.07 9.67
C ASP A 164 -8.25 2.59 10.69
N ARG A 165 -9.24 3.44 11.03
CA ARG A 165 -10.34 3.07 11.95
C ARG A 165 -11.10 1.84 11.50
N MET A 166 -11.45 1.77 10.21
CA MET A 166 -12.14 0.61 9.64
C MET A 166 -11.32 -0.67 9.78
N LEU A 167 -10.02 -0.64 9.48
CA LEU A 167 -9.16 -1.82 9.57
C LEU A 167 -8.91 -2.24 11.02
N GLN A 168 -8.79 -1.30 11.95
CA GLN A 168 -8.73 -1.60 13.38
C GLN A 168 -9.99 -2.33 13.85
N ASP A 169 -11.18 -1.86 13.44
CA ASP A 169 -12.45 -2.51 13.79
C ASP A 169 -12.58 -3.90 13.14
N ILE A 170 -12.31 -4.05 11.85
CA ILE A 170 -12.44 -5.32 11.12
C ILE A 170 -11.47 -6.38 11.65
N ARG A 171 -10.26 -5.99 12.01
CA ARG A 171 -9.20 -6.91 12.45
C ARG A 171 -9.14 -7.08 13.96
N ASP A 172 -10.07 -6.45 14.70
CA ASP A 172 -10.10 -6.46 16.17
C ASP A 172 -8.73 -6.11 16.79
N SER A 173 -8.06 -5.09 16.24
CA SER A 173 -6.70 -4.70 16.64
C SER A 173 -6.57 -3.19 16.76
N PRO A 174 -6.09 -2.65 17.91
CA PRO A 174 -5.90 -1.22 18.11
C PRO A 174 -4.63 -0.67 17.42
N LEU A 175 -3.84 -1.54 16.80
CA LEU A 175 -2.64 -1.14 16.08
C LEU A 175 -3.00 -0.38 14.81
N PRO A 176 -2.17 0.55 14.34
CA PRO A 176 -2.41 1.26 13.10
C PRO A 176 -2.70 0.30 11.94
N PHE A 177 -3.74 0.60 11.16
CA PHE A 177 -4.28 -0.25 10.08
C PHE A 177 -4.56 -1.70 10.51
N GLY A 178 -4.95 -1.92 11.78
CA GLY A 178 -5.19 -3.24 12.33
C GLY A 178 -3.95 -4.15 12.34
N GLY A 179 -2.75 -3.56 12.40
CA GLY A 179 -1.48 -4.28 12.44
C GLY A 179 -1.00 -4.78 11.07
N LEU A 180 -1.56 -4.29 9.97
CA LEU A 180 -1.03 -4.55 8.62
C LEU A 180 0.27 -3.79 8.38
N THR A 181 1.15 -4.38 7.58
CA THR A 181 2.26 -3.61 7.00
C THR A 181 1.70 -2.68 5.92
N VAL A 182 1.95 -1.37 6.04
CA VAL A 182 1.47 -0.39 5.07
C VAL A 182 2.64 0.37 4.48
N VAL A 183 2.70 0.36 3.15
CA VAL A 183 3.70 1.07 2.36
C VAL A 183 2.99 2.21 1.63
N PHE A 184 3.19 3.42 2.12
CA PHE A 184 2.74 4.63 1.45
C PHE A 184 3.77 5.08 0.42
N GLY A 185 3.29 5.69 -0.64
CA GLY A 185 4.16 6.29 -1.64
C GLY A 185 3.63 7.58 -2.19
N GLY A 186 4.55 8.44 -2.57
CA GLY A 186 4.19 9.71 -3.18
C GLY A 186 5.34 10.72 -3.18
N ASP A 187 5.04 11.88 -3.74
CA ASP A 187 5.94 13.01 -3.74
C ASP A 187 5.21 14.25 -3.23
N PHE A 188 5.56 14.69 -2.03
CA PHE A 188 4.96 15.88 -1.42
C PHE A 188 5.33 17.19 -2.14
N GLN A 189 6.29 17.16 -3.07
CA GLN A 189 6.67 18.33 -3.86
C GLN A 189 5.82 18.46 -5.13
N GLN A 190 5.27 17.33 -5.65
CA GLN A 190 4.50 17.33 -6.90
C GLN A 190 3.01 17.62 -6.68
N THR A 191 2.41 17.03 -5.67
CA THR A 191 0.97 17.12 -5.47
C THR A 191 0.61 17.24 -3.98
N LEU A 192 -0.37 18.09 -3.70
CA LEU A 192 -0.97 18.28 -2.38
C LEU A 192 -2.47 17.99 -2.45
N PRO A 193 -3.12 17.72 -1.31
CA PRO A 193 -4.58 17.56 -1.27
C PRO A 193 -5.29 18.79 -1.83
N ILE A 194 -6.30 18.55 -2.70
CA ILE A 194 -7.09 19.62 -3.28
C ILE A 194 -8.23 19.97 -2.32
N ILE A 195 -8.22 21.19 -1.79
CA ILE A 195 -9.32 21.75 -1.01
C ILE A 195 -9.95 22.88 -1.82
N ARG A 196 -11.21 22.70 -2.20
CA ARG A 196 -11.93 23.68 -2.99
C ARG A 196 -12.02 25.00 -2.21
N ASN A 197 -11.51 26.09 -2.79
CA ASN A 197 -11.43 27.41 -2.17
C ASN A 197 -10.65 27.44 -0.83
N GLY A 198 -9.79 26.43 -0.58
CA GLY A 198 -9.02 26.33 0.65
C GLY A 198 -7.81 27.26 0.69
N SER A 199 -7.53 27.83 1.87
CA SER A 199 -6.30 28.57 2.13
C SER A 199 -5.08 27.62 2.14
N ARG A 200 -3.87 28.19 2.00
CA ARG A 200 -2.62 27.43 2.13
C ARG A 200 -2.54 26.66 3.47
N GLU A 201 -3.02 27.25 4.54
CA GLU A 201 -3.05 26.60 5.86
C GLU A 201 -3.98 25.39 5.88
N GLN A 202 -5.16 25.49 5.27
CA GLN A 202 -6.10 24.38 5.16
C GLN A 202 -5.53 23.23 4.33
N ILE A 203 -4.84 23.53 3.22
CA ILE A 203 -4.16 22.53 2.41
C ILE A 203 -3.07 21.81 3.21
N VAL A 204 -2.22 22.55 3.94
CA VAL A 204 -1.18 21.97 4.79
C VAL A 204 -1.77 21.09 5.89
N ARG A 205 -2.86 21.53 6.52
CA ARG A 205 -3.57 20.73 7.56
C ARG A 205 -4.19 19.45 6.98
N ALA A 206 -4.54 19.44 5.70
CA ALA A 206 -5.13 18.30 5.02
C ALA A 206 -4.10 17.21 4.65
N CYS A 207 -2.80 17.53 4.63
CA CYS A 207 -1.77 16.59 4.24
C CYS A 207 -1.63 15.42 5.22
N LEU A 208 -1.28 14.24 4.70
CA LEU A 208 -0.97 13.04 5.49
C LEU A 208 0.09 13.31 6.57
N THR A 209 1.08 14.16 6.29
CA THR A 209 2.15 14.54 7.23
C THR A 209 1.64 15.18 8.52
N ARG A 210 0.39 15.66 8.54
CA ARG A 210 -0.29 16.20 9.72
C ARG A 210 -1.19 15.18 10.43
N SER A 211 -1.22 13.96 9.96
CA SER A 211 -1.92 12.85 10.62
C SER A 211 -1.04 12.23 11.70
N PRO A 212 -1.60 11.82 12.86
CA PRO A 212 -0.88 11.02 13.85
C PRO A 212 -0.25 9.74 13.28
N ILE A 213 -0.86 9.15 12.26
CA ILE A 213 -0.36 7.97 11.54
C ILE A 213 1.06 8.21 11.01
N PHE A 214 1.34 9.42 10.51
CA PHE A 214 2.63 9.75 9.91
C PHE A 214 3.78 9.77 10.92
N HIS A 215 3.52 10.08 12.19
CA HIS A 215 4.54 10.08 13.25
C HIS A 215 5.12 8.68 13.52
N HIS A 216 4.37 7.64 13.18
CA HIS A 216 4.78 6.23 13.33
C HIS A 216 5.29 5.64 12.02
N THR A 217 5.59 6.45 11.02
CA THR A 217 5.95 5.99 9.68
C THR A 217 7.45 6.13 9.45
N LYS A 218 8.11 5.03 9.07
CA LYS A 218 9.52 5.04 8.67
C LYS A 218 9.66 5.54 7.24
N LEU A 219 10.51 6.55 7.03
CA LEU A 219 10.70 7.21 5.75
C LEU A 219 11.88 6.60 4.98
N PHE A 220 11.69 6.36 3.68
CA PHE A 220 12.73 6.06 2.72
C PHE A 220 12.70 7.12 1.62
N PHE A 221 13.87 7.58 1.21
CA PHE A 221 14.03 8.59 0.17
C PHE A 221 14.71 7.94 -1.03
N LEU A 222 14.03 7.99 -2.20
CA LEU A 222 14.60 7.61 -3.48
C LEU A 222 14.97 8.89 -4.22
N THR A 223 16.26 9.14 -4.38
CA THR A 223 16.79 10.39 -4.96
C THR A 223 17.28 10.20 -6.38
N GLN A 224 17.74 9.00 -6.72
CA GLN A 224 18.33 8.71 -8.03
C GLN A 224 17.24 8.55 -9.11
N ASN A 225 17.33 9.35 -10.18
CA ASN A 225 16.43 9.21 -11.32
C ASN A 225 16.88 8.05 -12.23
N MET A 226 16.14 6.94 -12.18
CA MET A 226 16.45 5.72 -12.93
C MET A 226 16.21 5.85 -14.44
N ARG A 227 15.39 6.80 -14.89
CA ARG A 227 15.15 7.05 -16.32
C ARG A 227 16.36 7.70 -16.99
N LEU A 228 17.08 8.55 -16.27
CA LEU A 228 18.29 9.18 -16.77
C LEU A 228 19.51 8.25 -16.73
N ALA A 229 19.57 7.37 -15.73
CA ALA A 229 20.65 6.40 -15.61
C ALA A 229 20.65 5.36 -16.76
N ASN A 230 19.49 4.98 -17.25
CA ASN A 230 19.34 4.03 -18.37
C ASN A 230 19.56 4.70 -19.75
N ASN A 231 19.58 6.03 -19.86
CA ASN A 231 19.80 6.75 -21.13
C ASN A 231 21.26 7.18 -21.33
N GLN A 232 22.18 6.74 -20.48
CA GLN A 232 23.61 6.88 -20.78
C GLN A 232 24.06 5.70 -21.67
N ASP A 233 23.53 5.64 -22.89
CA ASP A 233 24.11 4.86 -23.97
C ASP A 233 25.42 5.53 -24.39
N PRO A 234 26.58 4.85 -24.39
CA PRO A 234 27.86 5.44 -24.74
C PRO A 234 28.08 5.54 -26.24
N ALA A 235 27.05 5.80 -27.04
CA ALA A 235 27.12 5.86 -28.51
C ALA A 235 26.77 7.24 -29.09
N VAL A 236 27.28 8.34 -28.47
CA VAL A 236 27.46 9.63 -29.15
C VAL A 236 28.69 10.33 -28.59
N SER A 237 29.83 9.97 -29.10
CA SER A 237 31.06 10.76 -29.07
C SER A 237 31.69 10.70 -30.44
#